data_3b2f91e53e0935e2dc5174c18006f4df
#
_entry.id   3b2f91e53e0935e2dc5174c18006f4df
#
_cell.length_a   1.000
_cell.length_b   1.000
_cell.length_c   1.000
_cell.angle_alpha   90.00
_cell.angle_beta   90.00
_cell.angle_gamma   90.00
#
_symmetry.space_group_name_H-M   'P 1'
#
loop_
_entity.id
_entity.type
_entity.pdbx_description
1 polymer ?
#
loop_
_entity_poly.entity_id
_entity_poly.type
_entity_poly.pdbx_seq_one_letter_code
_entity_poly.pdbx_strand_id
1 'polypeptide(L)'
;MLGGQLDVPLAPKGRIQAEALGERLAGVRIDRIIASPMLRALETAHAIAAGRPVEVDERLRELNYGRWEGLSYAEIESQDPALRALWEADPASTCSPGGECGNDVAARASSFLVDLIAAELGSPSGPVVHRPPDAGGSRSVVSEAQAEAEGERRVLVVAHGTLNRILLCVALAVPVMDYRRRFIQDRTNLTALRYELGDDLDGAQLVLSNDVAHLRTRGEPPWG
;
A
#
# COMPACT_ATOMS: atom_id res chain seq x y z
N MET A 1 -2.92 19.46 -5.33
CA MET A 1 -4.27 19.27 -4.76
C MET A 1 -4.30 17.95 -4.00
N LEU A 2 -4.75 17.99 -2.74
CA LEU A 2 -4.95 16.77 -1.93
C LEU A 2 -6.27 16.11 -2.33
N GLY A 3 -6.21 14.89 -2.82
CA GLY A 3 -7.40 14.16 -3.26
C GLY A 3 -8.18 13.55 -2.10
N GLY A 4 -7.46 13.02 -1.11
CA GLY A 4 -8.06 12.39 0.06
C GLY A 4 -9.13 11.38 -0.29
N GLN A 5 -10.27 11.51 0.39
CA GLN A 5 -11.44 10.66 0.19
C GLN A 5 -12.47 11.23 -0.81
N LEU A 6 -12.09 12.27 -1.59
CA LEU A 6 -12.91 12.67 -2.74
C LEU A 6 -13.07 11.47 -3.70
N ASP A 7 -14.30 11.03 -3.89
CA ASP A 7 -14.59 9.83 -4.67
C ASP A 7 -14.77 10.15 -6.15
N VAL A 8 -13.64 10.31 -6.82
CA VAL A 8 -13.56 10.61 -8.26
C VAL A 8 -13.05 9.40 -9.05
N PRO A 9 -13.54 9.20 -10.29
CA PRO A 9 -13.08 8.12 -11.16
C PRO A 9 -11.65 8.38 -11.65
N LEU A 10 -11.03 7.37 -12.28
CA LEU A 10 -9.76 7.54 -12.96
C LEU A 10 -9.87 8.58 -14.10
N ALA A 11 -8.87 9.44 -14.18
CA ALA A 11 -8.67 10.26 -15.37
C ALA A 11 -8.30 9.36 -16.57
N PRO A 12 -8.48 9.84 -17.83
CA PRO A 12 -8.14 9.05 -19.03
C PRO A 12 -6.73 8.47 -19.00
N LYS A 13 -5.73 9.26 -18.57
CA LYS A 13 -4.35 8.78 -18.37
C LYS A 13 -4.27 7.67 -17.33
N GLY A 14 -5.00 7.78 -16.22
CA GLY A 14 -5.03 6.77 -15.17
C GLY A 14 -5.60 5.42 -15.65
N ARG A 15 -6.59 5.43 -16.54
CA ARG A 15 -7.15 4.22 -17.14
C ARG A 15 -6.11 3.51 -18.00
N ILE A 16 -5.37 4.25 -18.86
CA ILE A 16 -4.29 3.71 -19.69
C ILE A 16 -3.19 3.07 -18.81
N GLN A 17 -2.85 3.71 -17.69
CA GLN A 17 -1.86 3.19 -16.75
C GLN A 17 -2.35 1.92 -16.03
N ALA A 18 -3.62 1.88 -15.64
CA ALA A 18 -4.24 0.70 -15.03
C ALA A 18 -4.30 -0.49 -16.00
N GLU A 19 -4.63 -0.24 -17.26
CA GLU A 19 -4.61 -1.26 -18.33
C GLU A 19 -3.20 -1.81 -18.56
N ALA A 20 -2.17 -0.94 -18.61
CA ALA A 20 -0.78 -1.36 -18.74
C ALA A 20 -0.32 -2.24 -17.58
N LEU A 21 -0.77 -1.94 -16.35
CA LEU A 21 -0.52 -2.77 -15.19
C LEU A 21 -1.25 -4.12 -15.29
N GLY A 22 -2.49 -4.12 -15.78
CA GLY A 22 -3.25 -5.35 -16.05
C GLY A 22 -2.54 -6.25 -17.06
N GLU A 23 -2.04 -5.69 -18.18
CA GLU A 23 -1.25 -6.42 -19.16
C GLU A 23 0.02 -7.04 -18.55
N ARG A 24 0.74 -6.27 -17.71
CA ARG A 24 1.93 -6.76 -17.02
C ARG A 24 1.65 -7.93 -16.09
N LEU A 25 0.50 -7.91 -15.42
CA LEU A 25 0.10 -8.93 -14.45
C LEU A 25 -0.71 -10.09 -15.06
N ALA A 26 -0.98 -10.07 -16.37
CA ALA A 26 -1.81 -11.08 -17.04
C ALA A 26 -1.28 -12.52 -16.88
N GLY A 27 0.05 -12.70 -16.82
CA GLY A 27 0.70 -14.01 -16.61
C GLY A 27 0.99 -14.34 -15.15
N VAL A 28 0.67 -13.45 -14.21
CA VAL A 28 0.98 -13.65 -12.79
C VAL A 28 -0.21 -14.33 -12.11
N ARG A 29 0.07 -15.43 -11.39
CA ARG A 29 -0.94 -16.03 -10.52
C ARG A 29 -1.22 -15.07 -9.36
N ILE A 30 -2.46 -14.64 -9.22
CA ILE A 30 -2.97 -13.84 -8.12
C ILE A 30 -4.18 -14.59 -7.55
N ASP A 31 -4.11 -14.98 -6.29
CA ASP A 31 -5.13 -15.79 -5.62
C ASP A 31 -6.31 -14.94 -5.14
N ARG A 32 -6.05 -13.69 -4.70
CA ARG A 32 -7.07 -12.73 -4.27
C ARG A 32 -6.73 -11.32 -4.74
N ILE A 33 -7.76 -10.54 -5.01
CA ILE A 33 -7.63 -9.10 -5.32
C ILE A 33 -8.52 -8.36 -4.33
N ILE A 34 -7.93 -7.49 -3.52
CA ILE A 34 -8.61 -6.68 -2.52
C ILE A 34 -8.40 -5.21 -2.85
N ALA A 35 -9.46 -4.42 -2.88
CA ALA A 35 -9.38 -3.01 -3.25
C ALA A 35 -10.01 -2.09 -2.21
N SER A 36 -9.54 -0.85 -2.17
CA SER A 36 -10.27 0.25 -1.56
C SER A 36 -11.63 0.42 -2.22
N PRO A 37 -12.69 0.80 -1.48
CA PRO A 37 -14.02 1.06 -2.04
C PRO A 37 -14.08 2.29 -2.96
N MET A 38 -13.04 3.11 -3.03
CA MET A 38 -13.04 4.34 -3.81
C MET A 38 -12.97 4.06 -5.31
N LEU A 39 -13.75 4.79 -6.10
CA LEU A 39 -13.94 4.56 -7.55
C LEU A 39 -12.61 4.36 -8.30
N ARG A 40 -11.63 5.23 -8.10
CA ARG A 40 -10.32 5.15 -8.78
C ARG A 40 -9.55 3.86 -8.46
N ALA A 41 -9.70 3.34 -7.25
CA ALA A 41 -9.07 2.09 -6.84
C ALA A 41 -9.82 0.88 -7.40
N LEU A 42 -11.15 0.90 -7.38
CA LEU A 42 -11.99 -0.13 -7.98
C LEU A 42 -11.78 -0.22 -9.49
N GLU A 43 -11.77 0.92 -10.21
CA GLU A 43 -11.48 0.93 -11.65
C GLU A 43 -10.11 0.35 -11.97
N THR A 44 -9.09 0.66 -11.15
CA THR A 44 -7.74 0.07 -11.28
C THR A 44 -7.77 -1.44 -11.02
N ALA A 45 -8.42 -1.87 -9.94
CA ALA A 45 -8.53 -3.29 -9.59
C ALA A 45 -9.26 -4.09 -10.68
N HIS A 46 -10.35 -3.56 -11.23
CA HIS A 46 -11.09 -4.21 -12.32
C HIS A 46 -10.29 -4.31 -13.62
N ALA A 47 -9.48 -3.31 -13.95
CA ALA A 47 -8.58 -3.37 -15.11
C ALA A 47 -7.54 -4.50 -14.97
N ILE A 48 -7.05 -4.75 -13.73
CA ILE A 48 -6.11 -5.83 -13.45
C ILE A 48 -6.82 -7.19 -13.34
N ALA A 49 -8.01 -7.21 -12.77
CA ALA A 49 -8.73 -8.44 -12.45
C ALA A 49 -9.11 -9.26 -13.69
N ALA A 50 -9.31 -8.62 -14.83
CA ALA A 50 -9.72 -9.29 -16.08
C ALA A 50 -10.95 -10.24 -15.87
N GLY A 51 -11.95 -9.76 -15.13
CA GLY A 51 -13.18 -10.49 -14.81
C GLY A 51 -13.12 -11.36 -13.55
N ARG A 52 -11.97 -11.47 -12.87
CA ARG A 52 -11.87 -12.15 -11.57
C ARG A 52 -12.58 -11.34 -10.47
N PRO A 53 -13.04 -11.98 -9.38
CA PRO A 53 -13.64 -11.27 -8.24
C PRO A 53 -12.67 -10.24 -7.64
N VAL A 54 -13.22 -9.10 -7.25
CA VAL A 54 -12.52 -8.07 -6.47
C VAL A 54 -13.25 -7.93 -5.14
N GLU A 55 -12.53 -8.18 -4.07
CA GLU A 55 -13.01 -7.96 -2.70
C GLU A 55 -12.80 -6.49 -2.32
N VAL A 56 -13.64 -5.97 -1.42
CA VAL A 56 -13.57 -4.57 -0.99
C VAL A 56 -13.36 -4.50 0.51
N ASP A 57 -12.41 -3.65 0.95
CA ASP A 57 -12.16 -3.40 2.36
C ASP A 57 -12.11 -1.88 2.63
N GLU A 58 -13.00 -1.41 3.53
CA GLU A 58 -13.11 0.00 3.91
C GLU A 58 -11.83 0.55 4.55
N ARG A 59 -11.04 -0.30 5.20
CA ARG A 59 -9.76 0.08 5.83
C ARG A 59 -8.71 0.51 4.81
N LEU A 60 -8.92 0.23 3.52
CA LEU A 60 -8.04 0.60 2.41
C LEU A 60 -8.32 1.99 1.82
N ARG A 61 -9.26 2.76 2.37
CA ARG A 61 -9.49 4.16 1.93
C ARG A 61 -8.23 5.00 2.08
N GLU A 62 -8.09 6.02 1.23
CA GLU A 62 -7.02 7.02 1.36
C GLU A 62 -7.16 7.79 2.68
N LEU A 63 -6.09 8.42 3.14
CA LEU A 63 -6.13 9.33 4.28
C LEU A 63 -7.20 10.41 4.03
N ASN A 64 -8.09 10.58 5.01
CA ASN A 64 -9.07 11.65 5.00
C ASN A 64 -8.39 12.97 5.37
N TYR A 65 -8.31 13.91 4.43
CA TYR A 65 -7.74 15.23 4.67
C TYR A 65 -8.78 16.25 5.18
N GLY A 66 -10.01 15.84 5.45
CA GLY A 66 -11.06 16.72 5.97
C GLY A 66 -11.22 18.01 5.17
N ARG A 67 -11.12 19.18 5.83
CA ARG A 67 -11.26 20.48 5.15
C ARG A 67 -10.16 20.79 4.13
N TRP A 68 -9.05 20.06 4.13
CA TRP A 68 -7.98 20.28 3.16
C TRP A 68 -8.19 19.50 1.85
N GLU A 69 -9.21 18.67 1.77
CA GLU A 69 -9.52 17.94 0.52
C GLU A 69 -9.87 18.92 -0.61
N GLY A 70 -9.34 18.68 -1.79
CA GLY A 70 -9.52 19.55 -2.95
C GLY A 70 -8.62 20.78 -2.98
N LEU A 71 -7.91 21.11 -1.90
CA LEU A 71 -7.00 22.24 -1.84
C LEU A 71 -5.59 21.90 -2.35
N SER A 72 -4.94 22.86 -2.93
CA SER A 72 -3.50 22.83 -3.19
C SER A 72 -2.70 23.10 -1.92
N TYR A 73 -1.43 22.74 -1.91
CA TYR A 73 -0.55 23.08 -0.77
C TYR A 73 -0.46 24.57 -0.50
N ALA A 74 -0.49 25.41 -1.54
CA ALA A 74 -0.45 26.86 -1.40
C ALA A 74 -1.73 27.42 -0.75
N GLU A 75 -2.89 26.87 -1.10
CA GLU A 75 -4.16 27.25 -0.49
C GLU A 75 -4.21 26.83 0.99
N ILE A 76 -3.73 25.64 1.34
CA ILE A 76 -3.63 25.18 2.73
C ILE A 76 -2.68 26.08 3.52
N GLU A 77 -1.50 26.39 2.96
CA GLU A 77 -0.52 27.29 3.59
C GLU A 77 -1.11 28.69 3.83
N SER A 78 -1.93 29.19 2.91
CA SER A 78 -2.60 30.48 3.06
C SER A 78 -3.71 30.48 4.14
N GLN A 79 -4.43 29.36 4.27
CA GLN A 79 -5.59 29.25 5.17
C GLN A 79 -5.20 28.82 6.60
N ASP A 80 -4.30 27.84 6.71
CA ASP A 80 -3.92 27.20 7.97
C ASP A 80 -2.38 27.08 8.12
N PRO A 81 -1.59 28.19 8.03
CA PRO A 81 -0.12 28.09 7.97
C PRO A 81 0.50 27.41 9.19
N ALA A 82 0.01 27.68 10.39
CA ALA A 82 0.53 27.10 11.62
C ALA A 82 0.26 25.58 11.69
N LEU A 83 -0.96 25.15 11.38
CA LEU A 83 -1.31 23.73 11.36
C LEU A 83 -0.60 22.98 10.24
N ARG A 84 -0.43 23.64 9.08
CA ARG A 84 0.31 23.07 7.95
C ARG A 84 1.78 22.80 8.34
N ALA A 85 2.42 23.73 9.04
CA ALA A 85 3.79 23.56 9.54
C ALA A 85 3.91 22.40 10.54
N LEU A 86 2.97 22.29 11.49
CA LEU A 86 2.92 21.17 12.44
C LEU A 86 2.71 19.83 11.70
N TRP A 87 1.79 19.78 10.74
CA TRP A 87 1.53 18.58 9.95
C TRP A 87 2.73 18.15 9.10
N GLU A 88 3.52 19.10 8.57
CA GLU A 88 4.76 18.76 7.87
C GLU A 88 5.85 18.23 8.79
N ALA A 89 5.93 18.78 10.00
CA ALA A 89 6.91 18.36 10.99
C ALA A 89 6.59 16.95 11.55
N ASP A 90 5.30 16.69 11.82
CA ASP A 90 4.83 15.40 12.34
C ASP A 90 3.47 15.02 11.71
N PRO A 91 3.48 14.41 10.52
CA PRO A 91 2.25 13.98 9.85
C PRO A 91 1.65 12.71 10.47
N ALA A 92 2.36 12.06 11.40
CA ALA A 92 1.84 10.91 12.11
C ALA A 92 0.84 11.30 13.19
N SER A 93 1.14 12.37 13.96
CA SER A 93 0.34 12.77 15.11
C SER A 93 -0.51 14.02 14.85
N THR A 94 -0.18 14.82 13.85
CA THR A 94 -0.95 16.01 13.49
C THR A 94 -2.00 15.65 12.44
N CYS A 95 -3.27 15.80 12.80
CA CYS A 95 -4.39 15.54 11.88
C CYS A 95 -4.75 16.82 11.10
N SER A 96 -5.21 16.65 9.87
CA SER A 96 -5.88 17.71 9.13
C SER A 96 -7.24 18.05 9.78
N PRO A 97 -7.77 19.28 9.59
CA PRO A 97 -9.00 19.70 10.27
C PRO A 97 -10.21 18.86 9.90
N GLY A 98 -10.72 18.08 10.84
CA GLY A 98 -11.84 17.16 10.61
C GLY A 98 -11.48 15.93 9.79
N GLY A 99 -10.18 15.65 9.64
CA GLY A 99 -9.67 14.47 8.95
C GLY A 99 -8.86 13.55 9.85
N GLU A 100 -8.10 12.66 9.24
CA GLU A 100 -7.19 11.70 9.88
C GLU A 100 -5.77 12.25 10.01
N CYS A 101 -5.01 11.74 10.96
CA CYS A 101 -3.55 11.79 10.98
C CYS A 101 -2.95 10.43 10.56
N GLY A 102 -1.63 10.37 10.39
CA GLY A 102 -0.97 9.15 9.97
C GLY A 102 -1.19 7.98 10.92
N ASN A 103 -1.29 8.22 12.23
CA ASN A 103 -1.54 7.18 13.23
C ASN A 103 -2.94 6.56 13.11
N ASP A 104 -3.97 7.34 12.74
CA ASP A 104 -5.30 6.80 12.49
C ASP A 104 -5.29 5.83 11.30
N VAL A 105 -4.61 6.24 10.23
CA VAL A 105 -4.42 5.38 9.05
C VAL A 105 -3.60 4.14 9.38
N ALA A 106 -2.54 4.28 10.19
CA ALA A 106 -1.71 3.16 10.62
C ALA A 106 -2.52 2.14 11.44
N ALA A 107 -3.42 2.60 12.32
CA ALA A 107 -4.28 1.72 13.11
C ALA A 107 -5.17 0.85 12.22
N ARG A 108 -5.86 1.44 11.21
CA ARG A 108 -6.70 0.66 10.29
C ARG A 108 -5.89 -0.19 9.31
N ALA A 109 -4.70 0.26 8.87
CA ALA A 109 -3.80 -0.52 8.03
C ALA A 109 -3.24 -1.73 8.79
N SER A 110 -2.88 -1.58 10.06
CA SER A 110 -2.46 -2.68 10.94
C SER A 110 -3.57 -3.72 11.10
N SER A 111 -4.80 -3.26 11.40
CA SER A 111 -5.95 -4.18 11.50
C SER A 111 -6.20 -4.95 10.20
N PHE A 112 -6.08 -4.28 9.05
CA PHE A 112 -6.20 -4.95 7.74
C PHE A 112 -5.11 -6.01 7.54
N LEU A 113 -3.84 -5.67 7.81
CA LEU A 113 -2.72 -6.60 7.63
C LEU A 113 -2.79 -7.80 8.57
N VAL A 114 -3.16 -7.59 9.84
CA VAL A 114 -3.35 -8.70 10.80
C VAL A 114 -4.37 -9.70 10.30
N ASP A 115 -5.54 -9.21 9.86
CA ASP A 115 -6.59 -10.10 9.34
C ASP A 115 -6.16 -10.79 8.04
N LEU A 116 -5.45 -10.08 7.15
CA LEU A 116 -4.95 -10.64 5.90
C LEU A 116 -3.92 -11.74 6.15
N ILE A 117 -2.92 -11.48 7.00
CA ILE A 117 -1.88 -12.45 7.36
C ILE A 117 -2.51 -13.68 8.02
N ALA A 118 -3.43 -13.48 8.96
CA ALA A 118 -4.13 -14.58 9.63
C ALA A 118 -4.96 -15.43 8.65
N ALA A 119 -5.59 -14.79 7.65
CA ALA A 119 -6.38 -15.51 6.66
C ALA A 119 -5.52 -16.32 5.67
N GLU A 120 -4.33 -15.82 5.31
CA GLU A 120 -3.48 -16.45 4.28
C GLU A 120 -2.46 -17.45 4.89
N LEU A 121 -1.91 -17.13 6.05
CA LEU A 121 -0.87 -17.95 6.71
C LEU A 121 -1.40 -18.77 7.91
N GLY A 122 -2.63 -18.52 8.35
CA GLY A 122 -3.18 -19.05 9.59
C GLY A 122 -2.80 -18.16 10.80
N SER A 123 -3.61 -18.24 11.87
CA SER A 123 -3.32 -17.48 13.09
C SER A 123 -2.00 -17.95 13.70
N PRO A 124 -1.11 -17.07 14.15
CA PRO A 124 0.08 -17.46 14.88
C PRO A 124 -0.34 -18.20 16.16
N SER A 125 -0.12 -19.50 16.19
CA SER A 125 -0.46 -20.35 17.34
C SER A 125 0.70 -20.32 18.34
N GLY A 126 0.68 -19.37 19.30
CA GLY A 126 1.57 -19.43 20.45
C GLY A 126 2.02 -18.05 20.96
N PRO A 127 2.51 -17.97 22.22
CA PRO A 127 3.03 -16.72 22.77
C PRO A 127 4.29 -16.29 21.99
N VAL A 128 4.40 -14.98 21.72
CA VAL A 128 5.55 -14.36 21.09
C VAL A 128 6.82 -14.68 21.86
N VAL A 129 7.67 -15.54 21.31
CA VAL A 129 9.01 -15.80 21.83
C VAL A 129 9.97 -14.90 21.04
N HIS A 130 10.41 -13.81 21.66
CA HIS A 130 11.48 -12.99 21.12
C HIS A 130 12.72 -13.87 20.86
N ARG A 131 13.02 -14.10 19.58
CA ARG A 131 14.22 -14.82 19.18
C ARG A 131 15.40 -13.83 19.14
N PRO A 132 16.50 -14.10 19.84
CA PRO A 132 17.68 -13.22 19.77
C PRO A 132 18.32 -13.25 18.37
N PRO A 133 19.01 -12.17 17.93
CA PRO A 133 19.47 -11.97 16.55
C PRO A 133 20.63 -12.84 16.08
N ASP A 134 21.05 -13.88 16.82
CA ASP A 134 22.23 -14.69 16.48
C ASP A 134 21.90 -16.19 16.37
N ALA A 135 21.47 -16.59 15.20
CA ALA A 135 21.67 -17.96 14.72
C ALA A 135 21.87 -17.92 13.20
N GLY A 136 23.13 -17.83 12.78
CA GLY A 136 23.54 -17.95 11.38
C GLY A 136 23.16 -19.31 10.80
N GLY A 137 21.93 -19.40 10.28
CA GLY A 137 21.48 -20.49 9.44
C GLY A 137 21.62 -20.04 7.98
N SER A 138 22.39 -20.76 7.19
CA SER A 138 22.48 -20.59 5.75
C SER A 138 21.09 -20.70 5.14
N ARG A 139 20.51 -19.57 4.71
CA ARG A 139 19.27 -19.56 3.92
C ARG A 139 19.59 -20.15 2.56
N SER A 140 19.05 -21.32 2.25
CA SER A 140 19.06 -21.84 0.90
C SER A 140 18.24 -20.92 0.01
N VAL A 141 18.85 -20.43 -1.07
CA VAL A 141 18.15 -19.69 -2.13
C VAL A 141 17.24 -20.70 -2.84
N VAL A 142 15.95 -20.70 -2.47
CA VAL A 142 14.93 -21.51 -3.15
C VAL A 142 14.66 -20.86 -4.50
N SER A 143 14.68 -21.62 -5.58
CA SER A 143 14.35 -21.10 -6.91
C SER A 143 12.85 -20.74 -7.00
N GLU A 144 12.49 -19.76 -7.86
CA GLU A 144 11.09 -19.36 -8.08
C GLU A 144 10.17 -20.55 -8.39
N ALA A 145 10.67 -21.54 -9.13
CA ALA A 145 9.95 -22.76 -9.45
C ALA A 145 9.69 -23.68 -8.21
N GLN A 146 10.49 -23.57 -7.16
CA GLN A 146 10.28 -24.31 -5.91
C GLN A 146 9.27 -23.61 -4.99
N ALA A 147 9.23 -22.27 -4.97
CA ALA A 147 8.22 -21.50 -4.26
C ALA A 147 6.80 -21.74 -4.82
N GLU A 148 6.66 -21.92 -6.13
CA GLU A 148 5.39 -22.32 -6.76
C GLU A 148 4.91 -23.73 -6.34
N ALA A 149 5.85 -24.62 -6.05
CA ALA A 149 5.55 -25.98 -5.61
C ALA A 149 5.12 -26.06 -4.12
N GLU A 150 5.50 -25.09 -3.29
CA GLU A 150 5.25 -25.06 -1.84
C GLU A 150 4.01 -24.26 -1.40
N GLY A 151 3.16 -23.83 -2.35
CA GLY A 151 1.87 -23.23 -2.02
C GLY A 151 1.89 -21.72 -1.71
N GLU A 152 2.87 -20.97 -2.24
CA GLU A 152 2.91 -19.51 -2.11
C GLU A 152 1.56 -18.87 -2.50
N ARG A 153 1.00 -18.05 -1.62
CA ARG A 153 -0.25 -17.30 -1.84
C ARG A 153 0.09 -15.87 -2.23
N ARG A 154 -0.56 -15.38 -3.28
CA ARG A 154 -0.36 -14.02 -3.79
C ARG A 154 -1.64 -13.21 -3.69
N VAL A 155 -1.63 -12.20 -2.85
CA VAL A 155 -2.76 -11.26 -2.69
C VAL A 155 -2.36 -9.91 -3.28
N LEU A 156 -3.16 -9.42 -4.20
CA LEU A 156 -3.02 -8.06 -4.75
C LEU A 156 -3.90 -7.09 -3.96
N VAL A 157 -3.29 -6.08 -3.37
CA VAL A 157 -3.97 -4.98 -2.69
C VAL A 157 -3.92 -3.73 -3.56
N VAL A 158 -5.08 -3.17 -3.90
CA VAL A 158 -5.20 -1.95 -4.71
C VAL A 158 -5.75 -0.82 -3.85
N ALA A 159 -4.90 0.14 -3.51
CA ALA A 159 -5.24 1.22 -2.60
C ALA A 159 -4.65 2.58 -3.05
N HIS A 160 -4.13 3.38 -2.15
CA HIS A 160 -3.79 4.78 -2.40
C HIS A 160 -2.39 5.13 -1.92
N GLY A 161 -1.86 6.25 -2.42
CA GLY A 161 -0.47 6.60 -2.21
C GLY A 161 -0.09 6.82 -0.75
N THR A 162 -0.91 7.52 0.04
CA THR A 162 -0.60 7.77 1.45
C THR A 162 -0.83 6.52 2.29
N LEU A 163 -1.95 5.83 2.09
CA LEU A 163 -2.21 4.57 2.76
C LEU A 163 -1.10 3.54 2.51
N ASN A 164 -0.69 3.36 1.24
CA ASN A 164 0.35 2.38 0.89
C ASN A 164 1.68 2.69 1.58
N ARG A 165 2.08 3.97 1.65
CA ARG A 165 3.29 4.37 2.38
C ARG A 165 3.21 4.06 3.87
N ILE A 166 2.05 4.30 4.49
CA ILE A 166 1.82 4.00 5.91
C ILE A 166 1.75 2.49 6.13
N LEU A 167 1.12 1.75 5.23
CA LEU A 167 1.09 0.29 5.27
C LEU A 167 2.52 -0.29 5.22
N LEU A 168 3.40 0.29 4.39
CA LEU A 168 4.82 -0.09 4.36
C LEU A 168 5.53 0.27 5.67
N CYS A 169 5.20 1.39 6.31
CA CYS A 169 5.74 1.70 7.64
C CYS A 169 5.37 0.63 8.66
N VAL A 170 4.10 0.23 8.70
CA VAL A 170 3.60 -0.82 9.59
C VAL A 170 4.30 -2.15 9.32
N ALA A 171 4.33 -2.58 8.07
CA ALA A 171 4.86 -3.89 7.66
C ALA A 171 6.39 -4.04 7.83
N LEU A 172 7.13 -2.93 7.86
CA LEU A 172 8.60 -2.90 7.88
C LEU A 172 9.17 -2.26 9.16
N ALA A 173 8.37 -2.10 10.22
CA ALA A 173 8.76 -1.45 11.48
C ALA A 173 9.38 -0.04 11.30
N VAL A 174 8.94 0.72 10.31
CA VAL A 174 9.40 2.10 10.08
C VAL A 174 8.47 3.06 10.83
N PRO A 175 9.00 4.06 11.55
CA PRO A 175 8.15 5.06 12.21
C PRO A 175 7.18 5.73 11.24
N VAL A 176 5.89 5.80 11.60
CA VAL A 176 4.84 6.36 10.73
C VAL A 176 5.15 7.79 10.32
N MET A 177 5.77 8.61 11.16
CA MET A 177 6.16 9.97 10.83
C MET A 177 7.07 10.08 9.60
N ASP A 178 7.76 8.99 9.24
CA ASP A 178 8.70 8.95 8.11
C ASP A 178 8.08 8.48 6.80
N TYR A 179 6.78 8.15 6.73
CA TYR A 179 6.16 7.54 5.56
C TYR A 179 6.41 8.33 4.26
N ARG A 180 6.46 9.66 4.33
CA ARG A 180 6.70 10.54 3.17
C ARG A 180 8.16 10.57 2.74
N ARG A 181 9.09 10.34 3.67
CA ARG A 181 10.55 10.41 3.45
C ARG A 181 11.13 9.08 3.00
N ARG A 182 10.55 7.98 3.49
CA ARG A 182 11.10 6.64 3.28
C ARG A 182 10.55 5.94 2.05
N PHE A 183 9.31 6.23 1.67
CA PHE A 183 8.65 5.50 0.61
C PHE A 183 8.13 6.42 -0.50
N ILE A 184 8.50 6.12 -1.74
CA ILE A 184 7.91 6.68 -2.94
C ILE A 184 6.82 5.73 -3.41
N GLN A 185 5.67 6.27 -3.82
CA GLN A 185 4.57 5.52 -4.39
C GLN A 185 4.04 6.29 -5.60
N ASP A 186 4.57 5.96 -6.78
CA ASP A 186 4.09 6.49 -8.04
C ASP A 186 2.73 5.87 -8.41
N ARG A 187 2.04 6.47 -9.37
CA ARG A 187 0.75 5.94 -9.80
C ARG A 187 0.93 4.60 -10.46
N THR A 188 0.04 3.66 -10.14
CA THR A 188 0.05 2.27 -10.63
C THR A 188 1.36 1.51 -10.41
N ASN A 189 2.21 1.94 -9.45
CA ASN A 189 3.41 1.19 -9.11
C ASN A 189 3.08 -0.18 -8.53
N LEU A 190 4.03 -1.10 -8.67
CA LEU A 190 4.04 -2.36 -7.94
C LEU A 190 5.04 -2.26 -6.79
N THR A 191 4.57 -2.62 -5.60
CA THR A 191 5.38 -2.82 -4.41
C THR A 191 5.01 -4.19 -3.84
N ALA A 192 5.98 -5.05 -3.59
CA ALA A 192 5.74 -6.40 -3.11
C ALA A 192 6.40 -6.61 -1.74
N LEU A 193 5.61 -7.12 -0.82
CA LEU A 193 6.03 -7.61 0.49
C LEU A 193 5.90 -9.12 0.52
N ARG A 194 6.81 -9.80 1.19
CA ARG A 194 6.74 -11.22 1.49
C ARG A 194 6.65 -11.42 2.99
N TYR A 195 5.71 -12.26 3.40
CA TYR A 195 5.58 -12.78 4.75
C TYR A 195 5.85 -14.28 4.74
N GLU A 196 6.55 -14.77 5.75
CA GLU A 196 6.75 -16.21 5.98
C GLU A 196 5.81 -16.69 7.09
N LEU A 197 5.56 -17.98 7.15
CA LEU A 197 4.75 -18.58 8.21
C LEU A 197 5.37 -18.30 9.58
N GLY A 198 4.62 -17.67 10.47
CA GLY A 198 5.06 -17.28 11.81
C GLY A 198 5.67 -15.88 11.90
N ASP A 199 5.69 -15.12 10.82
CA ASP A 199 6.07 -13.71 10.88
C ASP A 199 5.04 -12.90 11.67
N ASP A 200 5.54 -11.94 12.44
CA ASP A 200 4.73 -10.88 13.04
C ASP A 200 4.33 -9.84 11.99
N LEU A 201 3.43 -8.94 12.37
CA LEU A 201 2.92 -7.87 11.50
C LEU A 201 4.03 -7.05 10.80
N ASP A 202 5.13 -6.80 11.50
CA ASP A 202 6.29 -6.02 11.06
C ASP A 202 7.47 -6.88 10.55
N GLY A 203 7.23 -8.17 10.35
CA GLY A 203 8.21 -9.14 9.86
C GLY A 203 8.36 -9.18 8.33
N ALA A 204 7.63 -8.35 7.58
CA ALA A 204 7.64 -8.38 6.13
C ALA A 204 9.04 -8.16 5.51
N GLN A 205 9.30 -8.87 4.44
CA GLN A 205 10.45 -8.61 3.55
C GLN A 205 9.99 -7.74 2.36
N LEU A 206 10.67 -6.61 2.12
CA LEU A 206 10.42 -5.79 0.94
C LEU A 206 11.14 -6.43 -0.26
N VAL A 207 10.36 -7.02 -1.17
CA VAL A 207 10.87 -7.73 -2.36
C VAL A 207 10.98 -6.80 -3.56
N LEU A 208 10.02 -5.88 -3.71
CA LEU A 208 9.95 -4.93 -4.81
C LEU A 208 9.42 -3.61 -4.27
N SER A 209 9.95 -2.48 -4.74
CA SER A 209 9.50 -1.15 -4.32
C SER A 209 9.30 -0.23 -5.50
N ASN A 210 8.12 0.38 -5.58
CA ASN A 210 7.79 1.45 -6.53
C ASN A 210 8.15 1.12 -8.00
N ASP A 211 7.89 -0.09 -8.45
CA ASP A 211 8.22 -0.49 -9.82
C ASP A 211 7.11 -0.04 -10.79
N VAL A 212 7.50 0.78 -11.75
CA VAL A 212 6.66 1.34 -12.82
C VAL A 212 7.12 0.94 -14.22
N ALA A 213 7.84 -0.19 -14.35
CA ALA A 213 8.42 -0.63 -15.62
C ALA A 213 7.39 -0.77 -16.76
N HIS A 214 6.14 -1.12 -16.43
CA HIS A 214 5.03 -1.23 -17.39
C HIS A 214 4.64 0.11 -18.03
N LEU A 215 4.97 1.25 -17.40
CA LEU A 215 4.72 2.58 -17.97
C LEU A 215 5.78 2.98 -18.98
N ARG A 216 7.00 2.47 -18.86
CA ARG A 216 8.12 2.79 -19.76
C ARG A 216 7.92 2.28 -21.17
N THR A 217 7.25 1.15 -21.34
CA THR A 217 6.95 0.56 -22.65
C THR A 217 5.99 1.41 -23.49
N ARG A 218 5.27 2.34 -22.84
CA ARG A 218 4.33 3.28 -23.48
C ARG A 218 4.90 4.70 -23.61
N GLY A 219 6.21 4.89 -23.42
CA GLY A 219 6.90 6.18 -23.59
C GLY A 219 6.68 7.19 -22.47
N GLU A 220 6.15 6.78 -21.33
CA GLU A 220 6.02 7.64 -20.15
C GLU A 220 7.32 7.66 -19.34
N PRO A 221 7.78 8.85 -18.88
CA PRO A 221 8.90 8.91 -17.96
C PRO A 221 8.55 8.24 -16.62
N PRO A 222 9.50 7.59 -15.96
CA PRO A 222 9.29 6.89 -14.68
C PRO A 222 8.92 7.83 -13.51
N TRP A 223 9.04 9.11 -13.71
CA TRP A 223 8.66 10.17 -12.78
C TRP A 223 7.78 11.17 -13.52
N GLY A 224 6.50 11.04 -13.39
CA GLY A 224 5.49 11.95 -13.94
C GLY A 224 4.77 12.74 -12.88
#